data_ef3baf8e46feabf47a51c0ab4358776a
#
_entry.id   ef3baf8e46feabf47a51c0ab4358776a
#
_cell.length_a   1.000
_cell.length_b   1.000
_cell.length_c   1.000
_cell.angle_alpha   90.00
_cell.angle_beta   90.00
_cell.angle_gamma   90.00
#
_symmetry.space_group_name_H-M   'P 1'
#
loop_
_entity.id
_entity.type
_entity.pdbx_description
1 polymer ?
#
loop_
_entity_poly.entity_id
_entity_poly.type
_entity_poly.pdbx_seq_one_letter_code
_entity_poly.pdbx_strand_id
1 'polypeptide(L)'
;MKLGRLNHVGIATPSIAASIAFYRDVMGAEVIREPFDLPAQGVKVCFVDTPNSQIELIEPLGEGSPIHGFLAKNPAGGQHHLCYEVSDIHAAKAWFEAKGAKVLGEPRIGAHGTPIFFVHPKDMGGVLTEIMETPRDH
;
A
#
# COMPACT_ATOMS: atom_id res chain seq x y z
N MET A 1 17.88 8.30 -9.35
CA MET A 1 17.06 7.30 -8.59
C MET A 1 16.98 6.02 -9.40
N LYS A 2 17.02 4.91 -8.72
CA LYS A 2 16.85 3.61 -9.35
C LYS A 2 15.60 2.94 -8.79
N LEU A 3 14.65 2.59 -9.65
CA LEU A 3 13.45 1.88 -9.24
C LEU A 3 13.82 0.45 -8.80
N GLY A 4 13.40 0.09 -7.59
CA GLY A 4 13.61 -1.23 -7.04
C GLY A 4 12.46 -2.18 -7.33
N ARG A 5 12.33 -3.20 -6.49
CA ARG A 5 11.33 -4.24 -6.66
C ARG A 5 9.91 -3.72 -6.37
N LEU A 6 8.91 -4.41 -6.94
CA LEU A 6 7.53 -4.24 -6.51
C LEU A 6 7.38 -4.92 -5.14
N ASN A 7 7.12 -4.10 -4.11
CA ASN A 7 6.99 -4.64 -2.74
C ASN A 7 5.62 -5.28 -2.52
N HIS A 8 4.55 -4.57 -2.88
CA HIS A 8 3.20 -5.09 -2.71
C HIS A 8 2.19 -4.41 -3.63
N VAL A 9 1.03 -5.05 -3.73
CA VAL A 9 -0.17 -4.48 -4.34
C VAL A 9 -1.17 -4.23 -3.22
N GLY A 10 -1.62 -2.98 -3.09
CA GLY A 10 -2.63 -2.60 -2.10
C GLY A 10 -4.03 -2.86 -2.63
N ILE A 11 -4.82 -3.61 -1.86
CA ILE A 11 -6.21 -3.95 -2.18
C ILE A 11 -7.10 -3.39 -1.08
N ALA A 12 -7.98 -2.46 -1.43
CA ALA A 12 -8.99 -1.99 -0.49
C ALA A 12 -10.13 -3.00 -0.40
N THR A 13 -10.58 -3.27 0.80
CA THR A 13 -11.68 -4.21 1.04
C THR A 13 -12.63 -3.66 2.11
N PRO A 14 -13.95 -3.92 1.97
CA PRO A 14 -14.88 -3.58 3.04
C PRO A 14 -14.77 -4.52 4.25
N SER A 15 -14.12 -5.68 4.09
CA SER A 15 -13.96 -6.65 5.16
C SER A 15 -12.70 -7.49 4.97
N ILE A 16 -11.70 -7.28 5.83
CA ILE A 16 -10.49 -8.11 5.83
C ILE A 16 -10.84 -9.56 6.15
N ALA A 17 -11.78 -9.80 7.06
CA ALA A 17 -12.19 -11.17 7.39
C ALA A 17 -12.72 -11.92 6.17
N ALA A 18 -13.57 -11.29 5.37
CA ALA A 18 -14.08 -11.89 4.13
C ALA A 18 -12.96 -12.07 3.09
N SER A 19 -12.05 -11.12 2.98
CA SER A 19 -10.92 -11.22 2.06
C SER A 19 -9.96 -12.35 2.45
N ILE A 20 -9.69 -12.53 3.73
CA ILE A 20 -8.88 -13.64 4.24
C ILE A 20 -9.51 -14.99 3.83
N ALA A 21 -10.83 -15.13 4.03
CA ALA A 21 -11.53 -16.35 3.63
C ALA A 21 -11.39 -16.60 2.13
N PHE A 22 -11.53 -15.55 1.31
CA PHE A 22 -11.37 -15.64 -0.14
C PHE A 22 -9.96 -16.07 -0.52
N TYR A 23 -8.93 -15.41 0.03
CA TYR A 23 -7.54 -15.74 -0.30
C TYR A 23 -7.17 -17.15 0.13
N ARG A 24 -7.65 -17.59 1.31
CA ARG A 24 -7.38 -18.92 1.82
C ARG A 24 -8.11 -19.99 1.02
N ASP A 25 -9.42 -19.83 0.82
CA ASP A 25 -10.28 -20.90 0.35
C ASP A 25 -10.42 -20.93 -1.18
N VAL A 26 -10.31 -19.79 -1.85
CA VAL A 26 -10.44 -19.68 -3.31
C VAL A 26 -9.09 -19.57 -3.99
N MET A 27 -8.21 -18.70 -3.47
CA MET A 27 -6.91 -18.45 -4.07
C MET A 27 -5.82 -19.42 -3.63
N GLY A 28 -6.06 -20.18 -2.56
CA GLY A 28 -5.07 -21.13 -2.07
C GLY A 28 -3.86 -20.50 -1.40
N ALA A 29 -4.03 -19.30 -0.83
CA ALA A 29 -2.94 -18.62 -0.14
C ALA A 29 -2.49 -19.43 1.09
N GLU A 30 -1.19 -19.61 1.23
CA GLU A 30 -0.62 -20.39 2.34
C GLU A 30 -0.16 -19.50 3.49
N VAL A 31 0.29 -18.30 3.21
CA VAL A 31 0.84 -17.39 4.22
C VAL A 31 -0.03 -16.15 4.31
N ILE A 32 -0.88 -16.12 5.32
CA ILE A 32 -1.74 -14.98 5.64
C ILE A 32 -1.34 -14.51 7.02
N ARG A 33 -0.84 -13.26 7.11
CA ARG A 33 -0.34 -12.72 8.37
C ARG A 33 -1.47 -12.18 9.22
N GLU A 34 -1.24 -12.05 10.54
CA GLU A 34 -2.22 -11.50 11.45
C GLU A 34 -2.57 -10.06 11.07
N PRO A 35 -3.86 -9.71 10.99
CA PRO A 35 -4.26 -8.32 10.80
C PRO A 35 -3.82 -7.43 11.95
N PHE A 36 -3.55 -6.16 11.64
CA PHE A 36 -3.22 -5.18 12.68
C PHE A 36 -3.77 -3.81 12.29
N ASP A 37 -3.97 -2.96 13.30
CA ASP A 37 -4.44 -1.60 13.11
C ASP A 37 -3.27 -0.65 12.84
N LEU A 38 -3.47 0.26 11.90
CA LEU A 38 -2.53 1.33 11.59
C LEU A 38 -3.26 2.67 11.69
N PRO A 39 -3.52 3.15 12.92
CA PRO A 39 -4.36 4.32 13.14
C PRO A 39 -3.86 5.59 12.48
N ALA A 40 -2.54 5.75 12.39
CA ALA A 40 -1.93 6.93 11.76
C ALA A 40 -2.33 7.05 10.29
N GLN A 41 -2.66 5.95 9.63
CA GLN A 41 -3.11 5.95 8.24
C GLN A 41 -4.61 5.65 8.10
N GLY A 42 -5.31 5.45 9.20
CA GLY A 42 -6.76 5.22 9.20
C GLY A 42 -7.16 3.90 8.58
N VAL A 43 -6.33 2.87 8.68
CA VAL A 43 -6.61 1.56 8.09
C VAL A 43 -6.28 0.40 9.04
N LYS A 44 -7.02 -0.70 8.88
CA LYS A 44 -6.63 -2.02 9.35
C LYS A 44 -5.92 -2.69 8.18
N VAL A 45 -4.85 -3.42 8.46
CA VAL A 45 -3.96 -4.00 7.45
C VAL A 45 -3.83 -5.50 7.66
N CYS A 46 -3.82 -6.26 6.55
CA CYS A 46 -3.50 -7.68 6.56
C CYS A 46 -2.62 -8.01 5.36
N PHE A 47 -1.48 -8.61 5.59
CA PHE A 47 -0.60 -9.04 4.50
C PHE A 47 -0.85 -10.49 4.13
N VAL A 48 -0.93 -10.74 2.82
CA VAL A 48 -0.95 -12.09 2.24
C VAL A 48 0.34 -12.23 1.42
N ASP A 49 1.21 -13.15 1.81
CA ASP A 49 2.47 -13.34 1.11
C ASP A 49 2.28 -14.23 -0.11
N THR A 50 2.84 -13.81 -1.24
CA THR A 50 3.01 -14.64 -2.43
C THR A 50 4.50 -14.95 -2.58
N PRO A 51 4.90 -15.91 -3.45
CA PRO A 51 6.32 -16.25 -3.61
C PRO A 51 7.21 -15.07 -3.99
N ASN A 52 6.68 -14.08 -4.68
CA ASN A 52 7.48 -12.98 -5.24
C ASN A 52 7.08 -11.59 -4.74
N SER A 53 6.03 -11.45 -3.95
CA SER A 53 5.54 -10.14 -3.49
C SER A 53 4.59 -10.30 -2.31
N GLN A 54 3.80 -9.27 -2.03
CA GLN A 54 2.75 -9.29 -1.02
C GLN A 54 1.50 -8.64 -1.56
N ILE A 55 0.35 -9.10 -1.10
CA ILE A 55 -0.91 -8.37 -1.19
C ILE A 55 -1.12 -7.68 0.16
N GLU A 56 -1.37 -6.38 0.14
CA GLU A 56 -1.73 -5.63 1.33
C GLU A 56 -3.24 -5.37 1.31
N LEU A 57 -3.97 -6.09 2.14
CA LEU A 57 -5.41 -5.83 2.31
C LEU A 57 -5.58 -4.67 3.28
N ILE A 58 -6.35 -3.67 2.88
CA ILE A 58 -6.64 -2.51 3.72
C ILE A 58 -8.14 -2.31 3.86
N GLU A 59 -8.56 -2.15 5.11
CA GLU A 59 -9.96 -1.91 5.49
C GLU A 59 -10.03 -0.58 6.24
N PRO A 60 -11.12 0.22 6.07
CA PRO A 60 -11.22 1.48 6.79
C PRO A 60 -11.16 1.30 8.30
N LEU A 61 -10.38 2.13 8.97
CA LEU A 61 -10.34 2.20 10.44
C LEU A 61 -10.79 3.59 10.86
N GLY A 62 -11.99 3.67 11.44
CA GLY A 62 -12.60 4.93 11.84
C GLY A 62 -13.31 5.66 10.70
N GLU A 63 -14.13 6.64 11.08
CA GLU A 63 -14.97 7.38 10.12
C GLU A 63 -14.15 8.28 9.18
N GLY A 64 -12.99 8.74 9.64
CA GLY A 64 -12.13 9.62 8.86
C GLY A 64 -11.16 8.88 7.94
N SER A 65 -11.31 7.58 7.77
CA SER A 65 -10.39 6.82 6.91
C SER A 65 -10.43 7.29 5.46
N PRO A 66 -9.25 7.46 4.82
CA PRO A 66 -9.20 7.84 3.41
C PRO A 66 -9.72 6.74 2.47
N ILE A 67 -9.89 5.51 2.96
CA ILE A 67 -10.36 4.39 2.15
C ILE A 67 -11.88 4.42 1.92
N HIS A 68 -12.65 5.14 2.75
CA HIS A 68 -14.09 5.25 2.56
C HIS A 68 -14.47 5.80 1.19
N GLY A 69 -13.76 6.82 0.71
CA GLY A 69 -14.02 7.40 -0.61
C GLY A 69 -13.81 6.39 -1.74
N PHE A 70 -12.77 5.59 -1.64
CA PHE A 70 -12.50 4.54 -2.62
C PHE A 70 -13.61 3.48 -2.61
N LEU A 71 -14.00 3.01 -1.43
CA LEU A 71 -15.04 1.97 -1.29
C LEU A 71 -16.42 2.47 -1.68
N ALA A 72 -16.71 3.77 -1.55
CA ALA A 72 -17.96 4.33 -2.02
C ALA A 72 -18.12 4.15 -3.53
N LYS A 73 -17.02 4.22 -4.27
CA LYS A 73 -16.98 4.02 -5.73
C LYS A 73 -16.75 2.57 -6.11
N ASN A 74 -16.23 1.77 -5.21
CA ASN A 74 -15.88 0.37 -5.44
C ASN A 74 -16.37 -0.47 -4.25
N PRO A 75 -17.69 -0.69 -4.13
CA PRO A 75 -18.27 -1.30 -2.91
C PRO A 75 -17.76 -2.71 -2.60
N ALA A 76 -17.36 -3.46 -3.63
CA ALA A 76 -16.80 -4.80 -3.46
C ALA A 76 -15.31 -4.77 -3.11
N GLY A 77 -14.70 -3.59 -3.09
CA GLY A 77 -13.25 -3.44 -2.97
C GLY A 77 -12.57 -3.40 -4.33
N GLY A 78 -11.26 -3.37 -4.33
CA GLY A 78 -10.47 -3.38 -5.54
C GLY A 78 -9.04 -2.93 -5.34
N GLN A 79 -8.27 -2.97 -6.42
CA GLN A 79 -6.87 -2.54 -6.38
C GLN A 79 -6.81 -1.04 -6.07
N HIS A 80 -6.04 -0.70 -5.04
CA HIS A 80 -5.95 0.67 -4.54
C HIS A 80 -4.63 1.33 -4.91
N HIS A 81 -3.52 0.63 -4.76
CA HIS A 81 -2.20 1.19 -5.08
C HIS A 81 -1.17 0.10 -5.36
N LEU A 82 -0.06 0.53 -5.97
CA LEU A 82 1.15 -0.30 -6.13
C LEU A 82 2.26 0.33 -5.31
N CYS A 83 3.11 -0.49 -4.70
CA CYS A 83 4.24 -0.02 -3.91
C CYS A 83 5.55 -0.52 -4.49
N TYR A 84 6.47 0.41 -4.78
CA TYR A 84 7.82 0.12 -5.25
C TYR A 84 8.85 0.54 -4.22
N GLU A 85 9.97 -0.19 -4.17
CA GLU A 85 11.07 0.10 -3.27
C GLU A 85 12.12 0.99 -3.92
N VAL A 86 12.74 1.85 -3.10
CA VAL A 86 13.89 2.67 -3.47
C VAL A 86 14.92 2.59 -2.36
N SER A 87 16.18 2.89 -2.66
CA SER A 87 17.24 2.80 -1.65
C SER A 87 17.25 3.96 -0.67
N ASP A 88 16.79 5.15 -1.10
CA ASP A 88 16.82 6.37 -0.30
C ASP A 88 15.54 7.16 -0.54
N ILE A 89 14.69 7.24 0.48
CA ILE A 89 13.36 7.85 0.35
C ILE A 89 13.44 9.37 0.08
N HIS A 90 14.41 10.04 0.67
CA HIS A 90 14.55 11.48 0.49
C HIS A 90 15.07 11.84 -0.90
N ALA A 91 16.01 11.05 -1.41
CA ALA A 91 16.50 11.21 -2.77
C ALA A 91 15.39 10.90 -3.79
N ALA A 92 14.57 9.90 -3.50
CA ALA A 92 13.43 9.56 -4.36
C ALA A 92 12.40 10.68 -4.40
N LYS A 93 12.07 11.27 -3.24
CA LYS A 93 11.15 12.40 -3.18
C LYS A 93 11.62 13.56 -4.03
N ALA A 94 12.89 13.95 -3.90
CA ALA A 94 13.49 15.00 -4.69
C ALA A 94 13.46 14.67 -6.19
N TRP A 95 13.70 13.41 -6.55
CA TRP A 95 13.64 12.95 -7.94
C TRP A 95 12.24 13.14 -8.53
N PHE A 96 11.20 12.67 -7.84
CA PHE A 96 9.82 12.81 -8.33
C PHE A 96 9.41 14.26 -8.45
N GLU A 97 9.75 15.08 -7.46
CA GLU A 97 9.43 16.51 -7.50
C GLU A 97 10.14 17.23 -8.64
N ALA A 98 11.40 16.88 -8.90
CA ALA A 98 12.16 17.45 -10.02
C ALA A 98 11.57 17.06 -11.38
N LYS A 99 10.88 15.93 -11.46
CA LYS A 99 10.18 15.48 -12.68
C LYS A 99 8.77 16.06 -12.80
N GLY A 100 8.34 16.86 -11.84
CA GLY A 100 7.02 17.47 -11.85
C GLY A 100 5.91 16.58 -11.32
N ALA A 101 6.23 15.44 -10.73
CA ALA A 101 5.23 14.56 -10.13
C ALA A 101 4.86 15.06 -8.74
N LYS A 102 3.55 15.02 -8.44
CA LYS A 102 3.04 15.53 -7.16
C LYS A 102 3.18 14.49 -6.05
N VAL A 103 4.14 14.72 -5.17
CA VAL A 103 4.31 13.90 -3.96
C VAL A 103 3.27 14.35 -2.92
N LEU A 104 2.56 13.38 -2.35
CA LEU A 104 1.46 13.61 -1.41
C LEU A 104 1.98 13.60 0.04
N GLY A 105 2.48 14.73 0.49
CA GLY A 105 2.97 14.94 1.85
C GLY A 105 4.43 14.54 2.05
N GLU A 106 4.88 14.64 3.29
CA GLU A 106 6.23 14.28 3.67
C GLU A 106 6.37 12.78 3.89
N PRO A 107 7.58 12.20 3.75
CA PRO A 107 7.79 10.80 4.09
C PRO A 107 7.38 10.50 5.52
N ARG A 108 6.75 9.35 5.71
CA ARG A 108 6.28 8.87 7.01
C ARG A 108 6.43 7.36 7.10
N ILE A 109 6.41 6.83 8.31
CA ILE A 109 6.58 5.38 8.51
C ILE A 109 5.30 4.66 8.07
N GLY A 110 5.44 3.69 7.18
CA GLY A 110 4.34 2.87 6.69
C GLY A 110 4.20 1.54 7.42
N ALA A 111 3.36 0.67 6.86
CA ALA A 111 3.00 -0.62 7.48
C ALA A 111 4.20 -1.57 7.65
N HIS A 112 5.23 -1.43 6.84
CA HIS A 112 6.46 -2.24 6.93
C HIS A 112 7.51 -1.65 7.88
N GLY A 113 7.20 -0.53 8.56
CA GLY A 113 8.11 0.09 9.51
C GLY A 113 9.23 0.91 8.88
N THR A 114 9.14 1.24 7.61
CA THR A 114 10.12 2.01 6.86
C THR A 114 9.47 3.24 6.24
N PRO A 115 10.23 4.31 5.92
CA PRO A 115 9.64 5.52 5.35
C PRO A 115 8.99 5.29 3.99
N ILE A 116 7.82 5.90 3.81
CA ILE A 116 7.06 5.86 2.57
C ILE A 116 6.52 7.25 2.21
N PHE A 117 6.18 7.43 0.93
CA PHE A 117 5.28 8.49 0.49
C PHE A 117 4.46 8.00 -0.69
N PHE A 118 3.36 8.71 -0.97
CA PHE A 118 2.54 8.44 -2.15
C PHE A 118 2.76 9.51 -3.20
N VAL A 119 2.61 9.13 -4.48
CA VAL A 119 2.65 10.06 -5.61
C VAL A 119 1.27 10.04 -6.28
N HIS A 120 0.76 11.24 -6.59
CA HIS A 120 -0.58 11.41 -7.13
C HIS A 120 -0.75 10.63 -8.44
N PRO A 121 -1.86 9.91 -8.62
CA PRO A 121 -2.08 9.08 -9.81
C PRO A 121 -2.05 9.86 -11.14
N LYS A 122 -2.42 11.14 -11.13
CA LYS A 122 -2.38 11.96 -12.37
C LYS A 122 -0.99 12.03 -13.00
N ASP A 123 0.05 11.89 -12.17
CA ASP A 123 1.45 11.97 -12.62
C ASP A 123 2.12 10.60 -12.72
N MET A 124 1.35 9.53 -12.50
CA MET A 124 1.83 8.15 -12.43
C MET A 124 1.04 7.21 -13.35
N GLY A 125 0.60 7.73 -14.48
CA GLY A 125 -0.14 6.93 -15.44
C GLY A 125 -1.51 6.47 -14.96
N GLY A 126 -2.11 7.19 -14.01
CA GLY A 126 -3.43 6.86 -13.46
C GLY A 126 -3.37 5.92 -12.24
N VAL A 127 -2.18 5.57 -11.75
CA VAL A 127 -2.02 4.62 -10.65
C VAL A 127 -1.54 5.36 -9.40
N LEU A 128 -2.30 5.27 -8.31
CA LEU A 128 -1.80 5.73 -7.01
C LEU A 128 -0.59 4.89 -6.65
N THR A 129 0.56 5.54 -6.49
CA THR A 129 1.83 4.83 -6.33
C THR A 129 2.47 5.17 -4.99
N GLU A 130 2.75 4.12 -4.23
CA GLU A 130 3.50 4.23 -2.98
C GLU A 130 4.97 3.97 -3.27
N ILE A 131 5.83 4.82 -2.72
CA ILE A 131 7.28 4.65 -2.78
C ILE A 131 7.75 4.35 -1.37
N MET A 132 8.52 3.29 -1.22
CA MET A 132 8.97 2.78 0.07
C MET A 132 10.48 2.65 0.06
N GLU A 133 11.12 3.12 1.14
CA GLU A 133 12.53 2.81 1.32
C GLU A 133 12.67 1.32 1.60
N THR A 134 13.58 0.67 0.89
CA THR A 134 13.78 -0.77 1.05
C THR A 134 13.95 -1.11 2.54
N PRO A 135 13.13 -2.02 3.10
CA PRO A 135 13.28 -2.41 4.50
C PRO A 135 14.67 -3.00 4.74
N ARG A 136 15.26 -2.64 5.87
CA ARG A 136 16.55 -3.22 6.25
C ARG A 136 16.34 -4.63 6.74
N ASP A 137 17.14 -5.53 6.19
CA ASP A 137 17.19 -6.92 6.62
C ASP A 137 18.04 -7.01 7.88
N HIS A 138 17.51 -7.66 8.90
CA HIS A 138 18.23 -7.84 10.17
C HIS A 138 18.35 -9.30 10.53
#